data_079989637d0dcbe77a7b9d6ff656d41e
#
_entry.id   079989637d0dcbe77a7b9d6ff656d41e
#
_cell.length_a   1.000
_cell.length_b   1.000
_cell.length_c   1.000
_cell.angle_alpha   90.00
_cell.angle_beta   90.00
_cell.angle_gamma   90.00
#
_symmetry.space_group_name_H-M   'P 1'
#
loop_
_entity.id
_entity.type
_entity.pdbx_description
1 polymer ?
#
loop_
_entity_poly.entity_id
_entity_poly.type
_entity_poly.pdbx_seq_one_letter_code
_entity_poly.pdbx_strand_id
1 'polypeptide(L)'
;MVGGCCGRKILESRDEGELGYASLESKSEIPGKIMIDHVILTVSDFKRSVAFYAKALKPLGITTFIDYEGKDGHPDLKGFGDGKRYFFWLKEGKPDPQAVHVGFVAKDHSEVDAFYKAALAAGGKSKESPQARLEYYPGYYATWVLDPDGHDIEVVNKS
;
A
#
# COMPACT_ATOMS: atom_id res chain seq x y z
N MET A 1 -15.89 16.58 35.43
CA MET A 1 -17.10 16.73 34.61
C MET A 1 -16.80 16.16 33.24
N VAL A 2 -17.51 15.10 32.93
CA VAL A 2 -17.32 14.25 31.74
C VAL A 2 -18.11 14.83 30.56
N GLY A 3 -17.52 14.87 29.40
CA GLY A 3 -18.22 15.16 28.15
C GLY A 3 -17.59 14.29 27.05
N GLY A 4 -18.17 13.37 26.54
CA GLY A 4 -19.33 13.09 25.76
C GLY A 4 -18.89 12.81 24.32
N CYS A 5 -18.64 11.51 23.97
CA CYS A 5 -18.46 11.03 22.61
C CYS A 5 -19.68 11.40 21.75
N CYS A 6 -19.47 12.08 20.61
CA CYS A 6 -20.51 12.35 19.61
C CYS A 6 -20.46 11.28 18.52
N GLY A 7 -21.27 10.24 18.68
CA GLY A 7 -21.59 9.29 17.64
C GLY A 7 -22.61 9.88 16.66
N ARG A 8 -22.34 9.80 15.37
CA ARG A 8 -23.26 10.23 14.31
C ARG A 8 -24.35 9.16 14.12
N LYS A 9 -25.63 9.55 14.36
CA LYS A 9 -26.81 8.72 14.08
C LYS A 9 -27.07 8.62 12.58
N ILE A 10 -27.17 7.39 12.11
CA ILE A 10 -27.77 7.06 10.80
C ILE A 10 -29.28 6.95 11.04
N LEU A 11 -30.06 7.62 10.23
CA LEU A 11 -31.52 7.51 10.22
C LEU A 11 -31.93 6.20 9.52
N GLU A 12 -32.41 5.25 10.29
CA GLU A 12 -33.04 4.04 9.75
C GLU A 12 -34.56 4.27 9.63
N SER A 13 -35.08 3.96 8.44
CA SER A 13 -36.48 3.71 8.22
C SER A 13 -36.83 2.32 8.75
N ARG A 14 -37.86 2.25 9.63
CA ARG A 14 -38.35 1.00 10.21
C ARG A 14 -39.05 0.16 9.15
N ASP A 15 -38.67 -1.11 9.08
CA ASP A 15 -39.58 -2.19 8.72
C ASP A 15 -39.31 -3.38 9.66
N GLU A 16 -40.37 -3.88 10.28
CA GLU A 16 -40.31 -4.90 11.33
C GLU A 16 -40.16 -6.29 10.70
N GLY A 17 -39.06 -6.96 10.99
CA GLY A 17 -38.81 -8.34 10.65
C GLY A 17 -37.69 -8.91 11.53
N GLU A 18 -38.10 -9.75 12.52
CA GLU A 18 -37.19 -10.53 13.35
C GLU A 18 -36.12 -11.23 12.52
N LEU A 19 -34.88 -10.84 12.65
CA LEU A 19 -33.73 -11.62 12.14
C LEU A 19 -32.70 -11.73 13.26
N GLY A 20 -32.51 -12.97 13.67
CA GLY A 20 -31.60 -13.38 14.72
C GLY A 20 -30.20 -12.76 14.56
N TYR A 21 -29.68 -12.21 15.62
CA TYR A 21 -28.31 -11.77 15.77
C TYR A 21 -27.41 -13.01 15.75
N ALA A 22 -26.97 -13.41 14.56
CA ALA A 22 -25.84 -14.28 14.45
C ALA A 22 -24.60 -13.47 14.80
N SER A 23 -24.02 -13.73 15.95
CA SER A 23 -22.73 -13.19 16.36
C SER A 23 -21.67 -13.65 15.36
N LEU A 24 -21.35 -12.80 14.41
CA LEU A 24 -20.15 -12.93 13.58
C LEU A 24 -18.94 -12.57 14.44
N GLU A 25 -18.57 -13.46 15.35
CA GLU A 25 -17.21 -13.54 15.83
C GLU A 25 -16.35 -14.10 14.68
N SER A 26 -16.08 -13.30 13.67
CA SER A 26 -14.97 -13.55 12.78
C SER A 26 -13.70 -13.19 13.56
N LYS A 27 -13.15 -14.14 14.30
CA LYS A 27 -11.74 -14.14 14.61
C LYS A 27 -11.02 -14.15 13.27
N SER A 28 -10.63 -12.97 12.78
CA SER A 28 -9.68 -12.87 11.69
C SER A 28 -8.35 -13.44 12.22
N GLU A 29 -8.15 -14.74 12.05
CA GLU A 29 -6.83 -15.31 12.15
C GLU A 29 -6.00 -14.64 11.08
N ILE A 30 -5.10 -13.73 11.50
CA ILE A 30 -4.08 -13.16 10.62
C ILE A 30 -3.14 -14.33 10.31
N PRO A 31 -3.14 -14.90 9.08
CA PRO A 31 -2.30 -16.04 8.74
C PRO A 31 -0.84 -15.57 8.71
N GLY A 32 -0.09 -15.98 9.71
CA GLY A 32 1.29 -15.56 9.93
C GLY A 32 1.35 -14.25 10.74
N LYS A 33 2.36 -14.15 11.60
CA LYS A 33 2.61 -12.96 12.43
C LYS A 33 3.10 -11.83 11.54
N ILE A 34 2.18 -10.97 11.07
CA ILE A 34 2.55 -9.73 10.38
C ILE A 34 3.20 -8.82 11.43
N MET A 35 4.46 -8.49 11.22
CA MET A 35 5.23 -7.66 12.16
C MET A 35 5.19 -6.17 11.81
N ILE A 36 4.96 -5.84 10.53
CA ILE A 36 4.81 -4.47 10.06
C ILE A 36 3.37 -4.30 9.58
N ASP A 37 2.63 -3.39 10.22
CA ASP A 37 1.26 -3.08 9.81
C ASP A 37 1.25 -2.22 8.54
N HIS A 38 1.94 -1.08 8.55
CA HIS A 38 1.99 -0.19 7.41
C HIS A 38 3.26 0.67 7.37
N VAL A 39 3.51 1.26 6.21
CA VAL A 39 4.50 2.32 6.01
C VAL A 39 3.82 3.55 5.41
N ILE A 40 4.31 4.76 5.74
CA ILE A 40 3.85 6.02 5.17
C ILE A 40 5.03 6.66 4.45
N LEU A 41 4.91 6.86 3.13
CA LEU A 41 5.91 7.51 2.31
C LEU A 41 5.52 8.98 2.08
N THR A 42 6.47 9.89 2.29
CA THR A 42 6.27 11.32 2.01
C THR A 42 6.62 11.61 0.56
N VAL A 43 5.71 12.28 -0.17
CA VAL A 43 5.87 12.61 -1.59
C VAL A 43 5.67 14.10 -1.83
N SER A 44 6.35 14.67 -2.84
CA SER A 44 6.30 16.11 -3.12
C SER A 44 5.06 16.54 -3.88
N ASP A 45 4.48 15.65 -4.68
CA ASP A 45 3.25 15.86 -5.45
C ASP A 45 2.35 14.64 -5.26
N PHE A 46 1.34 14.84 -4.41
CA PHE A 46 0.42 13.77 -4.00
C PHE A 46 -0.30 13.15 -5.19
N LYS A 47 -0.86 13.97 -6.09
CA LYS A 47 -1.63 13.51 -7.24
C LYS A 47 -0.78 12.71 -8.22
N ARG A 48 0.43 13.18 -8.52
CA ARG A 48 1.40 12.49 -9.38
C ARG A 48 1.79 11.15 -8.80
N SER A 49 2.13 11.11 -7.51
CA SER A 49 2.58 9.90 -6.83
C SER A 49 1.46 8.88 -6.67
N VAL A 50 0.22 9.31 -6.36
CA VAL A 50 -0.96 8.44 -6.36
C VAL A 50 -1.16 7.79 -7.72
N ALA A 51 -1.08 8.58 -8.82
CA ALA A 51 -1.24 8.05 -10.17
C ALA A 51 -0.12 7.07 -10.56
N PHE A 52 1.11 7.31 -10.11
CA PHE A 52 2.25 6.41 -10.30
C PHE A 52 2.02 5.08 -9.58
N TYR A 53 1.82 5.11 -8.25
CA TYR A 53 1.70 3.88 -7.47
C TYR A 53 0.46 3.05 -7.81
N ALA A 54 -0.65 3.69 -8.18
CA ALA A 54 -1.85 2.97 -8.64
C ALA A 54 -1.60 2.12 -9.90
N LYS A 55 -0.68 2.55 -10.76
CA LYS A 55 -0.30 1.79 -11.97
C LYS A 55 0.83 0.80 -11.68
N ALA A 56 1.87 1.26 -10.99
CA ALA A 56 3.08 0.47 -10.72
C ALA A 56 2.80 -0.76 -9.83
N LEU A 57 1.94 -0.61 -8.81
CA LEU A 57 1.66 -1.69 -7.86
C LEU A 57 0.53 -2.64 -8.31
N LYS A 58 -0.19 -2.30 -9.39
CA LYS A 58 -1.28 -3.14 -9.90
C LYS A 58 -0.86 -4.59 -10.25
N PRO A 59 0.30 -4.84 -10.89
CA PRO A 59 0.77 -6.21 -11.17
C PRO A 59 0.97 -7.07 -9.92
N LEU A 60 1.21 -6.45 -8.76
CA LEU A 60 1.38 -7.14 -7.48
C LEU A 60 0.05 -7.41 -6.76
N GLY A 61 -1.10 -7.17 -7.41
CA GLY A 61 -2.41 -7.32 -6.79
C GLY A 61 -2.78 -6.22 -5.80
N ILE A 62 -1.98 -5.15 -5.70
CA ILE A 62 -2.27 -3.99 -4.84
C ILE A 62 -3.18 -3.04 -5.64
N THR A 63 -4.50 -3.25 -5.51
CA THR A 63 -5.52 -2.62 -6.36
C THR A 63 -6.63 -1.92 -5.60
N THR A 64 -6.62 -1.99 -4.27
CA THR A 64 -7.61 -1.30 -3.43
C THR A 64 -7.03 -0.01 -2.86
N PHE A 65 -7.86 1.03 -2.78
CA PHE A 65 -7.45 2.36 -2.37
C PHE A 65 -8.41 2.92 -1.33
N ILE A 66 -7.89 3.72 -0.40
CA ILE A 66 -8.70 4.46 0.57
C ILE A 66 -8.12 5.86 0.75
N ASP A 67 -9.02 6.85 0.87
CA ASP A 67 -8.68 8.20 1.25
C ASP A 67 -8.90 8.37 2.76
N TYR A 68 -7.93 8.98 3.44
CA TYR A 68 -8.04 9.41 4.81
C TYR A 68 -7.93 10.95 4.83
N GLU A 69 -9.02 11.60 5.21
CA GLU A 69 -9.04 13.05 5.41
C GLU A 69 -8.41 13.37 6.77
N GLY A 70 -7.31 14.11 6.73
CA GLY A 70 -6.60 14.53 7.93
C GLY A 70 -7.44 15.49 8.78
N LYS A 71 -7.32 15.35 10.11
CA LYS A 71 -7.96 16.22 11.11
C LYS A 71 -6.98 16.50 12.23
N ASP A 72 -7.15 17.63 12.91
CA ASP A 72 -6.38 18.01 14.09
C ASP A 72 -4.85 17.98 13.86
N GLY A 73 -4.41 18.43 12.68
CA GLY A 73 -2.99 18.50 12.29
C GLY A 73 -2.44 17.24 11.64
N HIS A 74 -3.26 16.20 11.47
CA HIS A 74 -2.89 15.05 10.64
C HIS A 74 -3.03 15.40 9.15
N PRO A 75 -2.08 14.98 8.29
CA PRO A 75 -2.18 15.20 6.86
C PRO A 75 -3.22 14.29 6.22
N ASP A 76 -3.67 14.67 5.02
CA ASP A 76 -4.41 13.75 4.14
C ASP A 76 -3.50 12.60 3.71
N LEU A 77 -4.07 11.39 3.64
CA LEU A 77 -3.35 10.19 3.25
C LEU A 77 -4.09 9.45 2.14
N LYS A 78 -3.32 8.76 1.29
CA LYS A 78 -3.83 7.76 0.35
C LYS A 78 -3.25 6.40 0.71
N GLY A 79 -4.12 5.47 1.09
CA GLY A 79 -3.74 4.09 1.37
C GLY A 79 -3.90 3.18 0.16
N PHE A 80 -2.95 2.27 -0.01
CA PHE A 80 -2.93 1.22 -1.02
C PHE A 80 -2.97 -0.15 -0.32
N GLY A 81 -3.73 -1.09 -0.88
CA GLY A 81 -3.97 -2.39 -0.27
C GLY A 81 -4.29 -3.50 -1.25
N ASP A 82 -4.43 -4.71 -0.69
CA ASP A 82 -4.66 -5.96 -1.41
C ASP A 82 -6.11 -6.47 -1.32
N GLY A 83 -7.03 -5.63 -0.85
CA GLY A 83 -8.43 -5.97 -0.60
C GLY A 83 -8.70 -6.51 0.80
N LYS A 84 -7.65 -6.82 1.59
CA LYS A 84 -7.76 -7.28 2.98
C LYS A 84 -7.34 -6.22 3.97
N ARG A 85 -6.30 -5.46 3.62
CA ARG A 85 -5.75 -4.39 4.44
C ARG A 85 -5.09 -3.33 3.58
N TYR A 86 -4.87 -2.13 4.16
CA TYR A 86 -4.10 -1.04 3.56
C TYR A 86 -2.78 -0.94 4.32
N PHE A 87 -1.67 -1.13 3.64
CA PHE A 87 -0.35 -1.26 4.26
C PHE A 87 0.72 -0.32 3.68
N PHE A 88 0.43 0.34 2.55
CA PHE A 88 1.30 1.33 1.96
C PHE A 88 0.56 2.65 1.80
N TRP A 89 1.07 3.72 2.39
CA TRP A 89 0.39 5.00 2.46
C TRP A 89 1.26 6.12 1.91
N LEU A 90 0.64 7.11 1.27
CA LEU A 90 1.27 8.33 0.83
C LEU A 90 0.74 9.51 1.63
N LYS A 91 1.62 10.46 1.93
CA LYS A 91 1.30 11.81 2.41
C LYS A 91 2.09 12.85 1.63
N GLU A 92 1.50 14.03 1.45
CA GLU A 92 2.22 15.15 0.85
C GLU A 92 3.20 15.78 1.84
N GLY A 93 4.34 16.25 1.33
CA GLY A 93 5.35 16.92 2.13
C GLY A 93 6.70 17.00 1.41
N LYS A 94 7.74 17.29 2.15
CA LYS A 94 9.12 17.30 1.64
C LYS A 94 9.65 15.86 1.68
N PRO A 95 9.88 15.19 0.53
CA PRO A 95 10.43 13.84 0.50
C PRO A 95 11.91 13.84 0.90
N ASP A 96 12.34 12.69 1.43
CA ASP A 96 13.77 12.37 1.61
C ASP A 96 14.04 11.00 0.99
N PRO A 97 14.25 10.93 -0.32
CA PRO A 97 14.41 9.68 -1.04
C PRO A 97 15.68 8.91 -0.67
N GLN A 98 16.66 9.56 -0.04
CA GLN A 98 17.89 8.88 0.44
C GLN A 98 17.68 8.16 1.76
N ALA A 99 16.64 8.52 2.52
CA ALA A 99 16.35 7.93 3.82
C ALA A 99 15.43 6.71 3.75
N VAL A 100 14.84 6.41 2.59
CA VAL A 100 13.79 5.40 2.46
C VAL A 100 14.08 4.44 1.30
N HIS A 101 14.01 3.15 1.62
CA HIS A 101 13.98 2.05 0.66
C HIS A 101 12.78 1.16 1.01
N VAL A 102 11.91 0.88 0.03
CA VAL A 102 10.72 0.05 0.24
C VAL A 102 10.76 -1.14 -0.70
N GLY A 103 10.72 -2.35 -0.14
CA GLY A 103 10.65 -3.60 -0.89
C GLY A 103 9.27 -4.24 -0.82
N PHE A 104 8.68 -4.54 -1.99
CA PHE A 104 7.46 -5.32 -2.13
C PHE A 104 7.78 -6.76 -2.55
N VAL A 105 6.99 -7.71 -2.06
CA VAL A 105 7.13 -9.12 -2.45
C VAL A 105 6.25 -9.41 -3.67
N ALA A 106 6.84 -10.06 -4.68
CA ALA A 106 6.15 -10.65 -5.81
C ALA A 106 6.03 -12.16 -5.65
N LYS A 107 4.94 -12.76 -6.15
CA LYS A 107 4.72 -14.21 -6.06
C LYS A 107 5.62 -15.01 -7.01
N ASP A 108 6.03 -14.40 -8.13
CA ASP A 108 6.87 -15.00 -9.15
C ASP A 108 7.66 -13.95 -9.94
N HIS A 109 8.60 -14.40 -10.80
CA HIS A 109 9.41 -13.52 -11.65
C HIS A 109 8.56 -12.69 -12.61
N SER A 110 7.43 -13.22 -13.08
CA SER A 110 6.58 -12.51 -14.04
C SER A 110 5.92 -11.27 -13.43
N GLU A 111 5.60 -11.30 -12.13
CA GLU A 111 5.12 -10.11 -11.41
C GLU A 111 6.22 -9.07 -11.21
N VAL A 112 7.48 -9.48 -10.97
CA VAL A 112 8.63 -8.57 -10.92
C VAL A 112 8.79 -7.84 -12.26
N ASP A 113 8.77 -8.59 -13.37
CA ASP A 113 8.87 -8.02 -14.72
C ASP A 113 7.70 -7.11 -15.08
N ALA A 114 6.49 -7.49 -14.67
CA ALA A 114 5.27 -6.71 -14.92
C ALA A 114 5.27 -5.40 -14.11
N PHE A 115 5.70 -5.44 -12.84
CA PHE A 115 5.91 -4.24 -12.05
C PHE A 115 6.89 -3.28 -12.71
N TYR A 116 8.06 -3.78 -13.12
CA TYR A 116 9.09 -2.96 -13.76
C TYR A 116 8.54 -2.21 -14.98
N LYS A 117 7.87 -2.93 -15.89
CA LYS A 117 7.24 -2.34 -17.08
C LYS A 117 6.18 -1.30 -16.72
N ALA A 118 5.31 -1.61 -15.75
CA ALA A 118 4.24 -0.72 -15.32
C ALA A 118 4.79 0.55 -14.65
N ALA A 119 5.83 0.41 -13.81
CA ALA A 119 6.45 1.53 -13.12
C ALA A 119 7.14 2.48 -14.10
N LEU A 120 7.89 1.97 -15.09
CA LEU A 120 8.50 2.82 -16.12
C LEU A 120 7.44 3.52 -16.97
N ALA A 121 6.38 2.82 -17.38
CA ALA A 121 5.27 3.41 -18.14
C ALA A 121 4.49 4.46 -17.32
N ALA A 122 4.54 4.39 -15.99
CA ALA A 122 3.92 5.36 -15.08
C ALA A 122 4.81 6.58 -14.75
N GLY A 123 6.05 6.62 -15.27
CA GLY A 123 6.98 7.73 -15.08
C GLY A 123 8.11 7.50 -14.08
N GLY A 124 8.28 6.27 -13.60
CA GLY A 124 9.44 5.86 -12.82
C GLY A 124 10.70 5.76 -13.66
N LYS A 125 11.85 5.73 -13.00
CA LYS A 125 13.16 5.56 -13.66
C LYS A 125 13.77 4.25 -13.25
N SER A 126 14.31 3.50 -14.23
CA SER A 126 15.06 2.29 -13.93
C SER A 126 16.30 2.62 -13.09
N LYS A 127 16.44 1.96 -11.95
CA LYS A 127 17.71 1.89 -11.22
C LYS A 127 18.41 0.58 -11.59
N GLU A 128 17.67 -0.54 -11.55
CA GLU A 128 18.13 -1.84 -12.02
C GLU A 128 16.98 -2.63 -12.66
N SER A 129 17.22 -3.19 -13.84
CA SER A 129 16.24 -4.07 -14.51
C SER A 129 16.09 -5.40 -13.77
N PRO A 130 14.96 -6.13 -14.00
CA PRO A 130 14.74 -7.43 -13.38
C PRO A 130 15.86 -8.42 -13.65
N GLN A 131 16.41 -9.02 -12.61
CA GLN A 131 17.50 -9.99 -12.71
C GLN A 131 17.65 -10.83 -11.43
N ALA A 132 18.33 -11.98 -11.56
CA ALA A 132 18.74 -12.78 -10.42
C ALA A 132 19.87 -12.07 -9.64
N ARG A 133 19.80 -12.11 -8.32
CA ARG A 133 20.74 -11.50 -7.38
C ARG A 133 21.27 -12.56 -6.42
N LEU A 134 22.04 -13.49 -6.98
CA LEU A 134 22.54 -14.66 -6.26
C LEU A 134 23.51 -14.28 -5.13
N GLU A 135 24.06 -13.07 -5.15
CA GLU A 135 24.87 -12.51 -4.07
C GLU A 135 24.10 -12.27 -2.78
N TYR A 136 22.77 -12.12 -2.84
CA TYR A 136 21.94 -12.03 -1.64
C TYR A 136 21.61 -13.43 -1.12
N TYR A 137 20.98 -14.27 -1.94
CA TYR A 137 20.80 -15.71 -1.71
C TYR A 137 20.19 -16.41 -2.95
N PRO A 138 20.25 -17.76 -3.01
CA PRO A 138 19.64 -18.52 -4.11
C PRO A 138 18.14 -18.24 -4.24
N GLY A 139 17.66 -18.01 -5.47
CA GLY A 139 16.26 -17.71 -5.76
C GLY A 139 15.85 -16.24 -5.63
N TYR A 140 16.77 -15.34 -5.27
CA TYR A 140 16.49 -13.91 -5.24
C TYR A 140 16.40 -13.35 -6.66
N TYR A 141 15.23 -12.91 -7.08
CA TYR A 141 15.00 -12.24 -8.37
C TYR A 141 14.30 -10.91 -8.12
N ALA A 142 14.91 -9.80 -8.53
CA ALA A 142 14.44 -8.47 -8.14
C ALA A 142 14.69 -7.41 -9.20
N THR A 143 13.99 -6.27 -9.02
CA THR A 143 14.19 -5.04 -9.76
C THR A 143 14.11 -3.84 -8.83
N TRP A 144 14.78 -2.73 -9.21
CA TRP A 144 14.73 -1.46 -8.50
C TRP A 144 14.33 -0.34 -9.44
N VAL A 145 13.32 0.42 -9.04
CA VAL A 145 12.81 1.57 -9.78
C VAL A 145 12.78 2.78 -8.87
N LEU A 146 13.24 3.92 -9.35
CA LEU A 146 13.03 5.19 -8.67
C LEU A 146 11.64 5.71 -9.00
N ASP A 147 10.87 6.06 -7.97
CA ASP A 147 9.58 6.73 -8.13
C ASP A 147 9.76 8.18 -8.65
N PRO A 148 8.69 8.96 -8.90
CA PRO A 148 8.80 10.33 -9.39
C PRO A 148 9.55 11.31 -8.47
N ASP A 149 9.69 10.99 -7.19
CA ASP A 149 10.46 11.77 -6.21
C ASP A 149 11.88 11.23 -6.00
N GLY A 150 12.19 10.06 -6.58
CA GLY A 150 13.49 9.42 -6.49
C GLY A 150 13.59 8.41 -5.35
N HIS A 151 12.49 8.02 -4.69
CA HIS A 151 12.51 6.94 -3.71
C HIS A 151 12.84 5.61 -4.40
N ASP A 152 13.66 4.82 -3.72
CA ASP A 152 14.12 3.52 -4.19
C ASP A 152 13.07 2.44 -3.85
N ILE A 153 12.39 1.97 -4.87
CA ILE A 153 11.33 0.96 -4.77
C ILE A 153 11.83 -0.35 -5.36
N GLU A 154 11.92 -1.35 -4.52
CA GLU A 154 12.28 -2.71 -4.90
C GLU A 154 11.03 -3.58 -5.04
N VAL A 155 11.05 -4.49 -6.01
CA VAL A 155 10.13 -5.64 -6.06
C VAL A 155 10.95 -6.91 -6.18
N VAL A 156 10.70 -7.86 -5.28
CA VAL A 156 11.48 -9.08 -5.17
C VAL A 156 10.60 -10.33 -5.09
N ASN A 157 11.01 -11.35 -5.81
CA ASN A 157 10.58 -12.73 -5.64
C ASN A 157 11.70 -13.52 -4.95
N LYS A 158 11.32 -14.43 -4.05
CA LYS A 158 12.24 -15.20 -3.20
C LYS A 158 11.99 -16.72 -3.30
N SER A 159 11.49 -17.18 -4.44
CA SER A 159 11.21 -18.60 -4.67
C SER A 159 12.18 -19.23 -5.66
#